data_f765b43ceb4b89defa6904d0bfc4e5db
#
_entry.id   f765b43ceb4b89defa6904d0bfc4e5db
#
_cell.length_a   1.000
_cell.length_b   1.000
_cell.length_c   1.000
_cell.angle_alpha   90.00
_cell.angle_beta   90.00
_cell.angle_gamma   90.00
#
_symmetry.space_group_name_H-M   'P 1'
#
loop_
_entity.id
_entity.type
_entity.pdbx_description
1 polymer ?
#
loop_
_entity_poly.entity_id
_entity_poly.type
_entity_poly.pdbx_seq_one_letter_code
_entity_poly.pdbx_strand_id
1 'polypeptide(L)'
;LGWDVGYGFRPNDVVQQEARRTLLASTPEGRPLLQAEYFGAEHAHTLVWVQPQHARRSADASRGVDESALAWRGYWRQGALDLYGYGRWGRHTRASAGVAMAWVATDAWEIHASARALRHHDGWSQQASDLAAHPWQRTTLGAAMQSLVGAQWTGTEQHSVLIEYWHDGTTLSDDHWQDWNRRNAALAHPAATGLPAPARAGLLAGQATPMTASSLRRNNLFVRLAWQPEAWQASLDVLWPPADGGRLVTAALQWQGDAWRLNAAWRLAGGPSQSLLAQTPVRRTLLVAATRSF
;
A
#
# COMPACT_ATOMS: atom_id res chain seq x y z
N LEU A 1 14.13 -4.03 -1.66
CA LEU A 1 14.35 -3.26 -2.87
C LEU A 1 13.06 -2.48 -3.21
N GLY A 2 12.92 -1.26 -2.68
CA GLY A 2 11.91 -0.32 -3.13
C GLY A 2 12.38 0.35 -4.41
N TRP A 3 11.62 0.22 -5.50
CA TRP A 3 12.05 0.72 -6.81
C TRP A 3 11.28 1.94 -7.29
N ASP A 4 10.15 2.25 -6.70
CA ASP A 4 9.26 3.30 -7.18
C ASP A 4 9.49 4.65 -6.47
N VAL A 5 9.04 5.72 -7.09
CA VAL A 5 9.23 7.10 -6.63
C VAL A 5 8.22 7.55 -5.57
N GLY A 6 7.06 6.90 -5.48
CA GLY A 6 5.99 7.28 -4.56
C GLY A 6 6.32 7.04 -3.09
N TYR A 7 5.70 7.82 -2.22
CA TYR A 7 5.81 7.71 -0.76
C TYR A 7 4.68 6.85 -0.17
N GLY A 8 3.43 7.24 -0.38
CA GLY A 8 2.24 6.57 0.19
C GLY A 8 1.80 5.36 -0.61
N PHE A 9 2.03 5.37 -1.91
CA PHE A 9 1.70 4.30 -2.84
C PHE A 9 2.83 4.10 -3.85
N ARG A 10 3.13 2.85 -4.23
CA ARG A 10 4.24 2.49 -5.10
C ARG A 10 3.80 1.45 -6.13
N PRO A 11 3.24 1.87 -7.26
CA PRO A 11 2.80 0.96 -8.32
C PRO A 11 3.89 0.01 -8.80
N ASN A 12 5.13 0.50 -8.92
CA ASN A 12 6.26 -0.21 -9.52
C ASN A 12 7.20 -0.90 -8.51
N ASP A 13 6.78 -1.13 -7.27
CA ASP A 13 7.51 -2.03 -6.36
C ASP A 13 7.33 -3.50 -6.82
N VAL A 14 8.00 -3.83 -7.93
CA VAL A 14 7.80 -5.10 -8.67
C VAL A 14 8.60 -6.27 -8.09
N VAL A 15 9.60 -6.02 -7.24
CA VAL A 15 10.44 -7.04 -6.60
C VAL A 15 9.90 -7.40 -5.22
N GLN A 16 9.66 -6.40 -4.39
CA GLN A 16 9.17 -6.54 -3.05
C GLN A 16 8.06 -5.52 -2.83
N GLN A 17 6.83 -6.01 -2.69
CA GLN A 17 5.75 -5.16 -2.26
C GLN A 17 5.94 -4.88 -0.77
N GLU A 18 6.47 -3.71 -0.44
CA GLU A 18 6.48 -3.25 0.93
C GLU A 18 5.04 -3.10 1.39
N ALA A 19 4.73 -3.69 2.55
CA ALA A 19 3.52 -3.31 3.25
C ALA A 19 3.53 -1.79 3.40
N ARG A 20 2.38 -1.14 3.23
CA ARG A 20 2.21 0.30 3.48
C ARG A 20 2.98 0.66 4.73
N ARG A 21 3.53 1.85 4.80
CA ARG A 21 4.11 2.41 6.03
C ARG A 21 3.07 2.35 7.13
N THR A 22 3.03 1.21 7.80
CA THR A 22 2.18 0.96 8.96
C THR A 22 2.87 1.54 10.18
N LEU A 23 2.12 1.82 11.24
CA LEU A 23 2.70 2.26 12.52
C LEU A 23 3.79 1.30 13.03
N LEU A 24 3.61 0.01 12.77
CA LEU A 24 4.61 -1.04 12.95
C LEU A 24 5.07 -1.43 11.54
N ALA A 25 6.15 -0.82 11.07
CA ALA A 25 6.90 -1.42 9.98
C ALA A 25 7.52 -2.70 10.53
N SER A 26 6.88 -3.85 10.27
CA SER A 26 7.58 -5.13 10.42
C SER A 26 8.84 -5.05 9.54
N THR A 27 9.97 -5.49 10.07
CA THR A 27 11.20 -5.61 9.29
C THR A 27 10.86 -6.36 8.01
N PRO A 28 11.12 -5.82 6.81
CA PRO A 28 10.80 -6.50 5.56
C PRO A 28 11.45 -7.87 5.57
N GLU A 29 10.69 -8.93 5.35
CA GLU A 29 11.28 -10.27 5.20
C GLU A 29 12.17 -10.26 3.97
N GLY A 30 13.45 -10.57 4.15
CA GLY A 30 14.38 -10.78 3.05
C GLY A 30 13.89 -11.94 2.17
N ARG A 31 13.87 -11.72 0.84
CA ARG A 31 13.54 -12.76 -0.13
C ARG A 31 14.79 -13.20 -0.85
N PRO A 32 14.99 -14.52 -1.09
CA PRO A 32 16.06 -14.97 -1.95
C PRO A 32 15.91 -14.36 -3.34
N LEU A 33 16.96 -13.71 -3.83
CA LEU A 33 16.99 -13.13 -5.16
C LEU A 33 18.39 -13.23 -5.75
N LEU A 34 18.47 -13.27 -7.07
CA LEU A 34 19.69 -13.06 -7.85
C LEU A 34 19.54 -11.74 -8.61
N GLN A 35 20.53 -10.88 -8.50
CA GLN A 35 20.53 -9.56 -9.11
C GLN A 35 21.76 -9.37 -10.00
N ALA A 36 21.55 -8.76 -11.15
CA ALA A 36 22.61 -8.26 -12.03
C ALA A 36 22.35 -6.78 -12.30
N GLU A 37 23.40 -5.96 -12.25
CA GLU A 37 23.32 -4.53 -12.47
C GLU A 37 24.36 -4.09 -13.49
N TYR A 38 23.95 -3.15 -14.32
CA TYR A 38 24.81 -2.46 -15.27
C TYR A 38 24.65 -0.95 -15.07
N PHE A 39 25.76 -0.24 -14.97
CA PHE A 39 25.81 1.21 -14.78
C PHE A 39 26.53 1.86 -15.94
N GLY A 40 25.88 2.83 -16.58
CA GLY A 40 26.47 3.78 -17.49
C GLY A 40 26.61 5.16 -16.85
N ALA A 41 27.00 6.18 -17.63
CA ALA A 41 27.20 7.53 -17.09
C ALA A 41 25.88 8.18 -16.62
N GLU A 42 24.79 8.01 -17.37
CA GLU A 42 23.47 8.62 -17.11
C GLU A 42 22.34 7.59 -17.12
N HIS A 43 22.66 6.31 -17.08
CA HIS A 43 21.67 5.24 -17.07
C HIS A 43 22.15 4.05 -16.26
N ALA A 44 21.18 3.30 -15.71
CA ALA A 44 21.44 2.05 -15.03
C ALA A 44 20.35 1.03 -15.37
N HIS A 45 20.73 -0.24 -15.41
CA HIS A 45 19.79 -1.34 -15.62
C HIS A 45 19.98 -2.37 -14.51
N THR A 46 18.89 -2.79 -13.91
CA THR A 46 18.87 -3.82 -12.88
C THR A 46 17.96 -4.95 -13.32
N LEU A 47 18.47 -6.16 -13.35
CA LEU A 47 17.70 -7.39 -13.59
C LEU A 47 17.68 -8.20 -12.30
N VAL A 48 16.50 -8.62 -11.86
CA VAL A 48 16.34 -9.39 -10.62
C VAL A 48 15.51 -10.64 -10.89
N TRP A 49 16.05 -11.78 -10.52
CA TRP A 49 15.30 -13.01 -10.45
C TRP A 49 14.88 -13.25 -8.99
N VAL A 50 13.59 -13.17 -8.73
CA VAL A 50 12.98 -13.42 -7.41
C VAL A 50 12.52 -14.86 -7.38
N GLN A 51 13.04 -15.65 -6.44
CA GLN A 51 12.67 -17.04 -6.27
C GLN A 51 12.28 -17.32 -4.81
N PRO A 52 11.02 -17.08 -4.43
CA PRO A 52 10.58 -17.20 -3.04
C PRO A 52 10.37 -18.66 -2.57
N GLN A 53 11.09 -19.63 -3.16
CA GLN A 53 10.92 -21.07 -2.88
C GLN A 53 11.07 -21.45 -1.39
N HIS A 54 11.68 -20.60 -0.59
CA HIS A 54 11.90 -20.80 0.84
C HIS A 54 11.02 -19.93 1.73
N ALA A 55 10.20 -19.05 1.17
CA ALA A 55 9.21 -18.33 1.97
C ALA A 55 8.22 -19.35 2.56
N ARG A 56 8.12 -19.41 3.88
CA ARG A 56 7.14 -20.27 4.56
C ARG A 56 5.77 -19.98 3.94
N ARG A 57 5.12 -20.99 3.42
CA ARG A 57 3.75 -20.92 2.93
C ARG A 57 2.85 -20.56 4.11
N SER A 58 2.64 -19.27 4.33
CA SER A 58 1.50 -18.82 5.10
C SER A 58 0.25 -19.11 4.26
N ALA A 59 -0.77 -19.67 4.86
CA ALA A 59 -2.05 -19.90 4.17
C ALA A 59 -2.66 -18.60 3.62
N ASP A 60 -2.23 -17.44 4.15
CA ASP A 60 -2.67 -16.10 3.79
C ASP A 60 -1.73 -15.36 2.81
N ALA A 61 -0.62 -15.99 2.41
CA ALA A 61 0.31 -15.38 1.48
C ALA A 61 -0.34 -15.23 0.10
N SER A 62 -0.22 -14.04 -0.50
CA SER A 62 -0.72 -13.80 -1.85
C SER A 62 0.11 -14.60 -2.86
N ARG A 63 -0.55 -15.34 -3.75
CA ARG A 63 0.13 -16.15 -4.78
C ARG A 63 1.07 -15.32 -5.64
N GLY A 64 0.69 -14.06 -5.95
CA GLY A 64 1.50 -13.15 -6.75
C GLY A 64 2.73 -12.62 -6.02
N VAL A 65 2.70 -12.53 -4.68
CA VAL A 65 3.86 -12.14 -3.86
C VAL A 65 4.85 -13.31 -3.72
N ASP A 66 4.37 -14.56 -3.73
CA ASP A 66 5.17 -15.76 -3.48
C ASP A 66 5.57 -16.50 -4.77
N GLU A 67 5.28 -15.95 -5.93
CA GLU A 67 5.68 -16.55 -7.20
C GLU A 67 7.14 -16.24 -7.57
N SER A 68 7.77 -17.17 -8.28
CA SER A 68 9.03 -16.88 -8.97
C SER A 68 8.78 -15.90 -10.10
N ALA A 69 9.59 -14.85 -10.17
CA ALA A 69 9.44 -13.80 -11.17
C ALA A 69 10.78 -13.21 -11.62
N LEU A 70 10.81 -12.77 -12.87
CA LEU A 70 11.89 -11.96 -13.41
C LEU A 70 11.41 -10.49 -13.39
N ALA A 71 12.22 -9.59 -12.86
CA ALA A 71 11.94 -8.16 -12.81
C ALA A 71 13.11 -7.38 -13.41
N TRP A 72 12.78 -6.33 -14.11
CA TRP A 72 13.73 -5.40 -14.70
C TRP A 72 13.38 -3.97 -14.33
N ARG A 73 14.42 -3.14 -14.07
CA ARG A 73 14.36 -1.70 -13.91
C ARG A 73 15.39 -1.06 -14.81
N GLY A 74 14.97 -0.09 -15.60
CA GLY A 74 15.83 0.86 -16.29
C GLY A 74 15.74 2.22 -15.62
N TYR A 75 16.85 2.90 -15.49
CA TYR A 75 16.97 4.27 -14.98
C TYR A 75 17.72 5.12 -15.99
N TRP A 76 17.25 6.33 -16.23
CA TRP A 76 17.88 7.35 -17.07
C TRP A 76 17.77 8.70 -16.38
N ARG A 77 18.87 9.42 -16.36
CA ARG A 77 18.93 10.78 -15.84
C ARG A 77 19.09 11.77 -16.97
N GLN A 78 18.28 12.84 -16.92
CA GLN A 78 18.36 13.96 -17.86
C GLN A 78 18.29 15.29 -17.10
N GLY A 79 19.45 15.82 -16.71
CA GLY A 79 19.53 17.00 -15.89
C GLY A 79 18.86 16.81 -14.52
N ALA A 80 17.80 17.56 -14.26
CA ALA A 80 17.00 17.49 -13.02
C ALA A 80 15.85 16.46 -13.10
N LEU A 81 15.74 15.71 -14.19
CA LEU A 81 14.69 14.72 -14.42
C LEU A 81 15.27 13.32 -14.36
N ASP A 82 14.72 12.49 -13.49
CA ASP A 82 14.96 11.06 -13.41
C ASP A 82 13.78 10.30 -14.03
N LEU A 83 14.09 9.40 -14.96
CA LEU A 83 13.12 8.56 -15.66
C LEU A 83 13.35 7.08 -15.32
N TYR A 84 12.28 6.33 -15.18
CA TYR A 84 12.32 4.91 -14.83
C TYR A 84 11.40 4.11 -15.74
N GLY A 85 11.89 2.95 -16.19
CA GLY A 85 11.09 1.91 -16.83
C GLY A 85 11.12 0.63 -16.01
N TYR A 86 10.00 -0.08 -15.93
CA TYR A 86 9.87 -1.30 -15.15
C TYR A 86 9.21 -2.40 -15.97
N GLY A 87 9.69 -3.62 -15.78
CA GLY A 87 9.09 -4.82 -16.30
C GLY A 87 9.07 -5.92 -15.25
N ARG A 88 8.02 -6.74 -15.24
CA ARG A 88 7.96 -7.95 -14.41
C ARG A 88 7.25 -9.05 -15.18
N TRP A 89 7.76 -10.27 -15.07
CA TRP A 89 7.13 -11.48 -15.56
C TRP A 89 7.08 -12.51 -14.44
N GLY A 90 5.88 -12.85 -14.00
CA GLY A 90 5.62 -13.88 -13.01
C GLY A 90 4.88 -15.08 -13.58
N ARG A 91 4.93 -16.19 -12.88
CA ARG A 91 4.27 -17.43 -13.30
C ARG A 91 2.74 -17.30 -13.29
N HIS A 92 2.17 -16.65 -12.29
CA HIS A 92 0.73 -16.47 -12.10
C HIS A 92 0.25 -15.11 -12.59
N THR A 93 0.92 -14.04 -12.16
CA THR A 93 0.51 -12.66 -12.51
C THR A 93 0.91 -12.26 -13.93
N ARG A 94 1.71 -13.09 -14.62
CA ARG A 94 2.17 -12.85 -15.99
C ARG A 94 2.95 -11.53 -16.13
N ALA A 95 2.74 -10.83 -17.24
CA ALA A 95 3.44 -9.60 -17.52
C ALA A 95 2.85 -8.41 -16.79
N SER A 96 3.70 -7.53 -16.32
CA SER A 96 3.37 -6.15 -16.01
C SER A 96 4.49 -5.22 -16.47
N ALA A 97 4.13 -4.00 -16.87
CA ALA A 97 5.07 -2.96 -17.26
C ALA A 97 4.68 -1.64 -16.62
N GLY A 98 5.66 -0.81 -16.33
CA GLY A 98 5.44 0.47 -15.72
C GLY A 98 6.51 1.50 -16.06
N VAL A 99 6.20 2.74 -15.74
CA VAL A 99 7.09 3.89 -15.87
C VAL A 99 6.96 4.77 -14.65
N ALA A 100 8.02 5.49 -14.31
CA ALA A 100 7.96 6.54 -13.31
C ALA A 100 8.91 7.68 -13.68
N MET A 101 8.67 8.84 -13.07
CA MET A 101 9.53 9.99 -13.16
C MET A 101 9.63 10.71 -11.82
N ALA A 102 10.77 11.33 -11.56
CA ALA A 102 10.96 12.31 -10.50
C ALA A 102 11.67 13.54 -11.11
N TRP A 103 11.12 14.71 -10.88
CA TRP A 103 11.63 15.96 -11.41
C TRP A 103 11.83 16.98 -10.29
N VAL A 104 13.08 17.39 -10.08
CA VAL A 104 13.44 18.48 -9.19
C VAL A 104 13.19 19.79 -9.95
N ALA A 105 11.99 20.36 -9.79
CA ALA A 105 11.54 21.54 -10.50
C ALA A 105 12.25 22.82 -9.99
N THR A 106 12.53 22.88 -8.69
CA THR A 106 13.32 23.95 -8.02
C THR A 106 14.02 23.34 -6.80
N ASP A 107 14.85 24.11 -6.11
CA ASP A 107 15.51 23.67 -4.86
C ASP A 107 14.52 23.27 -3.76
N ALA A 108 13.28 23.74 -3.83
CA ALA A 108 12.23 23.47 -2.86
C ALA A 108 11.15 22.49 -3.34
N TRP A 109 11.02 22.26 -4.66
CA TRP A 109 9.93 21.48 -5.23
C TRP A 109 10.42 20.28 -6.02
N GLU A 110 9.89 19.10 -5.68
CA GLU A 110 9.96 17.88 -6.46
C GLU A 110 8.56 17.46 -6.92
N ILE A 111 8.44 17.04 -8.17
CA ILE A 111 7.21 16.47 -8.74
C ILE A 111 7.54 15.04 -9.16
N HIS A 112 6.67 14.09 -8.84
CA HIS A 112 6.85 12.71 -9.21
C HIS A 112 5.56 12.08 -9.74
N ALA A 113 5.71 11.11 -10.60
CA ALA A 113 4.60 10.34 -11.14
C ALA A 113 5.03 8.90 -11.41
N SER A 114 4.08 7.99 -11.31
CA SER A 114 4.31 6.57 -11.53
C SER A 114 3.05 5.92 -12.10
N ALA A 115 3.23 4.98 -13.02
CA ALA A 115 2.11 4.20 -13.58
C ALA A 115 2.56 2.77 -13.87
N ARG A 116 1.64 1.81 -13.72
CA ARG A 116 1.86 0.40 -14.01
C ARG A 116 0.61 -0.23 -14.60
N ALA A 117 0.78 -0.98 -15.68
CA ALA A 117 -0.23 -1.86 -16.25
C ALA A 117 0.09 -3.31 -15.88
N LEU A 118 -0.90 -4.04 -15.38
CA LEU A 118 -0.81 -5.45 -15.00
C LEU A 118 -1.71 -6.27 -15.91
N ARG A 119 -1.23 -7.40 -16.41
CA ARG A 119 -2.07 -8.34 -17.17
C ARG A 119 -3.00 -9.14 -16.26
N HIS A 120 -2.48 -9.55 -15.08
CA HIS A 120 -3.24 -10.22 -14.04
C HIS A 120 -2.73 -9.73 -12.68
N HIS A 121 -3.62 -9.79 -11.69
CA HIS A 121 -3.28 -9.47 -10.30
C HIS A 121 -4.06 -10.38 -9.35
N ASP A 122 -3.54 -10.59 -8.15
CA ASP A 122 -4.27 -11.26 -7.09
C ASP A 122 -5.19 -10.28 -6.39
N GLY A 123 -6.43 -10.68 -6.20
CA GLY A 123 -7.43 -9.86 -5.54
C GLY A 123 -8.50 -10.72 -4.85
N TRP A 124 -9.42 -10.04 -4.19
CA TRP A 124 -10.57 -10.65 -3.56
C TRP A 124 -11.74 -10.68 -4.55
N SER A 125 -12.37 -11.83 -4.70
CA SER A 125 -13.64 -11.99 -5.42
C SER A 125 -14.73 -12.44 -4.48
N GLN A 126 -15.95 -11.95 -4.69
CA GLN A 126 -17.13 -12.40 -3.98
C GLN A 126 -17.74 -13.55 -4.76
N GLN A 127 -17.76 -14.76 -4.20
CA GLN A 127 -18.25 -15.95 -4.90
C GLN A 127 -19.61 -16.46 -4.41
N ALA A 128 -20.04 -16.05 -3.21
CA ALA A 128 -21.29 -16.53 -2.64
C ALA A 128 -22.32 -15.40 -2.47
N SER A 129 -23.49 -15.58 -3.05
CA SER A 129 -24.66 -14.74 -2.78
C SER A 129 -25.37 -15.11 -1.48
N ASP A 130 -25.22 -16.38 -1.01
CA ASP A 130 -25.80 -16.86 0.23
C ASP A 130 -25.18 -16.16 1.45
N LEU A 131 -26.03 -15.62 2.32
CA LEU A 131 -25.61 -14.98 3.58
C LEU A 131 -24.92 -15.94 4.55
N ALA A 132 -25.25 -17.24 4.50
CA ALA A 132 -24.69 -18.26 5.36
C ALA A 132 -23.26 -18.69 4.96
N ALA A 133 -22.80 -18.35 3.76
CA ALA A 133 -21.49 -18.74 3.26
C ALA A 133 -20.45 -17.62 3.45
N HIS A 134 -19.16 -17.98 3.61
CA HIS A 134 -18.06 -17.03 3.55
C HIS A 134 -17.88 -16.56 2.08
N PRO A 135 -18.09 -15.25 1.79
CA PRO A 135 -18.21 -14.83 0.38
C PRO A 135 -16.87 -14.59 -0.30
N TRP A 136 -15.81 -14.37 0.46
CA TRP A 136 -14.53 -13.88 -0.08
C TRP A 136 -13.58 -15.01 -0.39
N GLN A 137 -13.11 -15.02 -1.63
CA GLN A 137 -12.05 -15.90 -2.07
C GLN A 137 -10.95 -15.08 -2.75
N ARG A 138 -9.70 -15.40 -2.42
CA ARG A 138 -8.57 -14.84 -3.13
C ARG A 138 -8.34 -15.56 -4.44
N THR A 139 -8.29 -14.83 -5.54
CA THR A 139 -8.13 -15.38 -6.88
C THR A 139 -7.30 -14.47 -7.76
N THR A 140 -6.78 -15.02 -8.84
CA THR A 140 -6.11 -14.23 -9.89
C THR A 140 -7.18 -13.58 -10.76
N LEU A 141 -7.18 -12.26 -10.78
CA LEU A 141 -8.08 -11.41 -11.54
C LEU A 141 -7.40 -10.94 -12.84
N GLY A 142 -8.20 -10.32 -13.73
CA GLY A 142 -7.77 -9.83 -15.03
C GLY A 142 -6.86 -8.62 -14.98
N ALA A 143 -6.86 -7.85 -16.06
CA ALA A 143 -6.02 -6.67 -16.21
C ALA A 143 -6.40 -5.56 -15.23
N ALA A 144 -5.38 -4.83 -14.76
CA ALA A 144 -5.55 -3.66 -13.91
C ALA A 144 -4.51 -2.61 -14.23
N MET A 145 -4.80 -1.36 -13.84
CA MET A 145 -3.87 -0.25 -13.92
C MET A 145 -3.70 0.39 -12.54
N GLN A 146 -2.49 0.77 -12.22
CA GLN A 146 -2.15 1.55 -11.03
C GLN A 146 -1.45 2.82 -11.48
N SER A 147 -1.71 3.95 -10.83
CA SER A 147 -1.02 5.21 -11.10
C SER A 147 -0.92 6.07 -9.85
N LEU A 148 0.08 6.94 -9.84
CA LEU A 148 0.34 7.91 -8.78
C LEU A 148 0.85 9.19 -9.42
N VAL A 149 0.47 10.33 -8.87
CA VAL A 149 1.06 11.64 -9.11
C VAL A 149 1.20 12.33 -7.77
N GLY A 150 2.33 12.99 -7.57
CA GLY A 150 2.61 13.70 -6.32
C GLY A 150 3.55 14.87 -6.50
N ALA A 151 3.59 15.71 -5.47
CA ALA A 151 4.52 16.80 -5.34
C ALA A 151 4.97 16.92 -3.89
N GLN A 152 6.24 17.24 -3.70
CA GLN A 152 6.82 17.52 -2.39
C GLN A 152 7.43 18.92 -2.40
N TRP A 153 7.09 19.67 -1.38
CA TRP A 153 7.76 20.93 -1.05
C TRP A 153 8.60 20.78 0.21
N THR A 154 9.80 21.34 0.20
CA THR A 154 10.71 21.34 1.36
C THR A 154 11.21 22.76 1.59
N GLY A 155 10.92 23.29 2.77
CA GLY A 155 11.37 24.62 3.20
C GLY A 155 12.75 24.60 3.87
N THR A 156 13.34 25.78 4.04
CA THR A 156 14.69 25.97 4.61
C THR A 156 14.81 25.52 6.07
N GLU A 157 13.72 25.57 6.84
CA GLU A 157 13.68 25.17 8.25
C GLU A 157 13.27 23.70 8.43
N GLN A 158 13.55 22.85 7.44
CA GLN A 158 13.28 21.42 7.47
C GLN A 158 11.79 21.04 7.60
N HIS A 159 10.90 21.95 7.22
CA HIS A 159 9.49 21.65 7.02
C HIS A 159 9.30 21.05 5.63
N SER A 160 8.43 20.06 5.52
CA SER A 160 8.04 19.50 4.23
C SER A 160 6.54 19.23 4.15
N VAL A 161 6.01 19.40 2.95
CA VAL A 161 4.64 19.05 2.59
C VAL A 161 4.69 18.13 1.40
N LEU A 162 4.10 16.94 1.52
CA LEU A 162 3.94 16.00 0.43
C LEU A 162 2.45 15.80 0.16
N ILE A 163 2.06 15.86 -1.11
CA ILE A 163 0.70 15.57 -1.56
C ILE A 163 0.80 14.53 -2.67
N GLU A 164 0.05 13.44 -2.53
CA GLU A 164 -0.04 12.38 -3.53
C GLU A 164 -1.50 12.02 -3.80
N TYR A 165 -1.83 11.84 -5.07
CA TYR A 165 -3.06 11.22 -5.51
C TYR A 165 -2.73 9.94 -6.25
N TRP A 166 -3.44 8.84 -5.94
CA TRP A 166 -3.25 7.59 -6.66
C TRP A 166 -4.54 6.87 -6.98
N HIS A 167 -4.46 6.10 -8.06
CA HIS A 167 -5.45 5.13 -8.46
C HIS A 167 -4.88 3.72 -8.33
N ASP A 168 -5.59 2.83 -7.62
CA ASP A 168 -5.25 1.41 -7.47
C ASP A 168 -6.35 0.54 -8.06
N GLY A 169 -6.21 0.18 -9.34
CA GLY A 169 -7.17 -0.67 -10.05
C GLY A 169 -7.21 -2.13 -9.57
N THR A 170 -6.27 -2.55 -8.70
CA THR A 170 -6.23 -3.92 -8.16
C THR A 170 -7.16 -4.11 -6.96
N THR A 171 -7.67 -3.03 -6.38
CA THR A 171 -8.62 -3.10 -5.26
C THR A 171 -10.07 -3.25 -5.74
N LEU A 172 -10.94 -3.61 -4.82
CA LEU A 172 -12.37 -3.77 -5.08
C LEU A 172 -12.98 -2.49 -5.66
N SER A 173 -13.93 -2.66 -6.60
CA SER A 173 -14.70 -1.54 -7.14
C SER A 173 -15.69 -0.97 -6.12
N ASP A 174 -16.26 0.21 -6.43
CA ASP A 174 -17.27 0.82 -5.59
C ASP A 174 -18.53 -0.05 -5.51
N ASP A 175 -18.90 -0.76 -6.58
CA ASP A 175 -20.03 -1.70 -6.58
C ASP A 175 -19.79 -2.87 -5.62
N HIS A 176 -18.58 -3.45 -5.61
CA HIS A 176 -18.23 -4.51 -4.64
C HIS A 176 -18.31 -4.02 -3.20
N TRP A 177 -17.92 -2.77 -2.94
CA TRP A 177 -18.03 -2.18 -1.61
C TRP A 177 -19.48 -1.84 -1.21
N GLN A 178 -20.34 -1.48 -2.18
CA GLN A 178 -21.78 -1.34 -1.92
C GLN A 178 -22.40 -2.70 -1.58
N ASP A 179 -22.04 -3.76 -2.30
CA ASP A 179 -22.49 -5.13 -2.00
C ASP A 179 -22.00 -5.58 -0.63
N TRP A 180 -20.75 -5.27 -0.28
CA TRP A 180 -20.19 -5.51 1.04
C TRP A 180 -21.01 -4.82 2.14
N ASN A 181 -21.35 -3.53 1.96
CA ASN A 181 -22.17 -2.78 2.91
C ASN A 181 -23.58 -3.39 3.05
N ARG A 182 -24.23 -3.75 1.93
CA ARG A 182 -25.56 -4.38 1.95
C ARG A 182 -25.54 -5.71 2.72
N ARG A 183 -24.51 -6.52 2.47
CA ARG A 183 -24.34 -7.81 3.14
C ARG A 183 -24.09 -7.63 4.65
N ASN A 184 -23.26 -6.68 5.05
CA ASN A 184 -23.04 -6.38 6.48
C ASN A 184 -24.33 -5.93 7.15
N ALA A 185 -25.10 -5.07 6.54
CA ALA A 185 -26.39 -4.65 7.06
C ALA A 185 -27.35 -5.84 7.22
N ALA A 186 -27.43 -6.74 6.24
CA ALA A 186 -28.25 -7.94 6.32
C ALA A 186 -27.80 -8.88 7.46
N LEU A 187 -26.49 -9.12 7.60
CA LEU A 187 -25.95 -9.96 8.68
C LEU A 187 -26.13 -9.36 10.06
N ALA A 188 -26.20 -8.03 10.17
CA ALA A 188 -26.47 -7.36 11.44
C ALA A 188 -27.90 -7.57 11.95
N HIS A 189 -28.87 -7.85 11.06
CA HIS A 189 -30.28 -8.07 11.42
C HIS A 189 -30.59 -9.54 11.73
N PRO A 190 -30.97 -9.90 12.98
CA PRO A 190 -31.27 -11.29 13.37
C PRO A 190 -32.36 -11.95 12.52
N ALA A 191 -33.43 -11.21 12.23
CA ALA A 191 -34.57 -11.73 11.49
C ALA A 191 -34.29 -12.00 10.00
N ALA A 192 -33.26 -11.37 9.41
CA ALA A 192 -32.97 -11.50 7.98
C ALA A 192 -32.22 -12.78 7.63
N THR A 193 -31.57 -13.43 8.58
CA THR A 193 -30.67 -14.57 8.31
C THR A 193 -31.18 -15.90 8.85
N GLY A 194 -32.06 -15.90 9.86
CA GLY A 194 -32.43 -17.12 10.60
C GLY A 194 -31.26 -17.82 11.31
N LEU A 195 -30.06 -17.25 11.28
CA LEU A 195 -28.83 -17.85 11.81
C LEU A 195 -28.66 -17.55 13.31
N PRO A 196 -28.08 -18.50 14.09
CA PRO A 196 -27.68 -18.25 15.46
C PRO A 196 -26.68 -17.08 15.58
N ALA A 197 -26.74 -16.35 16.71
CA ALA A 197 -25.87 -15.20 16.95
C ALA A 197 -24.34 -15.48 16.76
N PRO A 198 -23.79 -16.62 17.25
CA PRO A 198 -22.37 -16.93 17.04
C PRO A 198 -22.00 -17.10 15.56
N ALA A 199 -22.87 -17.76 14.77
CA ALA A 199 -22.65 -17.94 13.35
C ALA A 199 -22.63 -16.60 12.59
N ARG A 200 -23.57 -15.71 12.91
CA ARG A 200 -23.60 -14.34 12.34
C ARG A 200 -22.36 -13.53 12.73
N ALA A 201 -21.92 -13.62 13.97
CA ALA A 201 -20.69 -12.95 14.41
C ALA A 201 -19.46 -13.43 13.63
N GLY A 202 -19.35 -14.75 13.38
CA GLY A 202 -18.29 -15.33 12.56
C GLY A 202 -18.32 -14.83 11.11
N LEU A 203 -19.52 -14.76 10.50
CA LEU A 203 -19.68 -14.24 9.14
C LEU A 203 -19.36 -12.74 9.06
N LEU A 204 -19.78 -11.94 10.04
CA LEU A 204 -19.42 -10.51 10.14
C LEU A 204 -17.89 -10.33 10.28
N ALA A 205 -17.23 -11.14 11.11
CA ALA A 205 -15.77 -11.12 11.21
C ALA A 205 -15.11 -11.46 9.86
N GLY A 206 -15.64 -12.45 9.13
CA GLY A 206 -15.20 -12.79 7.79
C GLY A 206 -15.33 -11.65 6.76
N GLN A 207 -16.27 -10.71 6.96
CA GLN A 207 -16.40 -9.54 6.11
C GLN A 207 -15.21 -8.57 6.22
N ALA A 208 -14.39 -8.64 7.26
CA ALA A 208 -13.18 -7.84 7.36
C ALA A 208 -12.03 -8.34 6.44
N THR A 209 -12.15 -9.53 5.85
CA THR A 209 -11.13 -10.14 5.00
C THR A 209 -10.61 -9.21 3.88
N PRO A 210 -11.43 -8.57 3.04
CA PRO A 210 -10.92 -7.68 1.98
C PRO A 210 -10.32 -6.38 2.52
N MET A 211 -10.51 -6.03 3.79
CA MET A 211 -9.90 -4.85 4.41
C MET A 211 -8.38 -5.01 4.65
N THR A 212 -7.83 -6.19 4.45
CA THR A 212 -6.38 -6.44 4.48
C THR A 212 -5.65 -5.94 3.22
N ALA A 213 -6.38 -5.51 2.18
CA ALA A 213 -5.80 -4.96 0.97
C ALA A 213 -4.97 -3.69 1.25
N SER A 214 -3.95 -3.45 0.43
CA SER A 214 -3.06 -2.28 0.55
C SER A 214 -3.80 -0.97 0.34
N SER A 215 -4.77 -0.91 -0.55
CA SER A 215 -5.72 0.19 -0.73
C SER A 215 -7.14 -0.31 -0.51
N LEU A 216 -7.94 0.40 0.30
CA LEU A 216 -9.35 0.06 0.48
C LEU A 216 -10.20 0.61 -0.66
N ARG A 217 -9.86 1.77 -1.19
CA ARG A 217 -10.52 2.40 -2.32
C ARG A 217 -9.57 2.55 -3.50
N ARG A 218 -10.11 2.58 -4.71
CA ARG A 218 -9.32 2.76 -5.93
C ARG A 218 -8.64 4.12 -5.96
N ASN A 219 -9.36 5.18 -5.60
CA ASN A 219 -8.86 6.54 -5.62
C ASN A 219 -8.59 7.04 -4.21
N ASN A 220 -7.41 7.60 -3.98
CA ASN A 220 -6.98 8.07 -2.69
C ASN A 220 -6.17 9.35 -2.83
N LEU A 221 -6.38 10.29 -1.91
CA LEU A 221 -5.54 11.46 -1.70
C LEU A 221 -4.78 11.28 -0.38
N PHE A 222 -3.49 11.54 -0.43
CA PHE A 222 -2.61 11.49 0.74
C PHE A 222 -1.89 12.82 0.91
N VAL A 223 -1.86 13.32 2.14
CA VAL A 223 -1.14 14.52 2.52
C VAL A 223 -0.27 14.20 3.72
N ARG A 224 1.00 14.57 3.64
CA ARG A 224 1.94 14.49 4.76
C ARG A 224 2.52 15.85 5.03
N LEU A 225 2.46 16.26 6.28
CA LEU A 225 3.21 17.38 6.84
C LEU A 225 4.33 16.79 7.69
N ALA A 226 5.56 17.23 7.52
CA ALA A 226 6.67 16.79 8.35
C ALA A 226 7.57 17.97 8.72
N TRP A 227 8.17 17.87 9.91
CA TRP A 227 9.17 18.78 10.43
C TRP A 227 10.27 17.99 11.12
N GLN A 228 11.51 18.24 10.74
CA GLN A 228 12.66 17.43 11.17
C GLN A 228 13.79 18.29 11.70
N PRO A 229 13.63 18.95 12.87
CA PRO A 229 14.71 19.70 13.50
C PRO A 229 15.67 18.74 14.18
N GLU A 230 16.95 18.78 13.80
CA GLU A 230 18.06 18.03 14.42
C GLU A 230 17.68 16.55 14.72
N ALA A 231 17.56 16.23 16.03
CA ALA A 231 17.27 14.86 16.49
C ALA A 231 15.79 14.47 16.47
N TRP A 232 14.88 15.40 16.13
CA TRP A 232 13.45 15.15 16.16
C TRP A 232 12.85 15.05 14.76
N GLN A 233 11.83 14.24 14.61
CA GLN A 233 10.97 14.21 13.43
C GLN A 233 9.52 14.14 13.88
N ALA A 234 8.74 15.16 13.59
CA ALA A 234 7.30 15.18 13.76
C ALA A 234 6.62 15.05 12.40
N SER A 235 5.50 14.29 12.33
CA SER A 235 4.71 14.20 11.10
C SER A 235 3.23 14.06 11.38
N LEU A 236 2.42 14.56 10.44
CA LEU A 236 0.99 14.37 10.36
C LEU A 236 0.63 13.87 8.96
N ASP A 237 0.12 12.65 8.89
CA ASP A 237 -0.29 11.99 7.65
C ASP A 237 -1.82 11.91 7.60
N VAL A 238 -2.42 12.28 6.49
CA VAL A 238 -3.85 12.17 6.22
C VAL A 238 -4.06 11.41 4.93
N LEU A 239 -4.72 10.25 5.01
CA LEU A 239 -5.22 9.51 3.85
C LEU A 239 -6.73 9.72 3.75
N TRP A 240 -7.18 10.17 2.59
CA TRP A 240 -8.58 10.45 2.29
C TRP A 240 -8.99 9.82 0.96
N PRO A 241 -9.78 8.73 0.96
CA PRO A 241 -10.47 8.24 -0.22
C PRO A 241 -11.72 9.10 -0.50
N PRO A 242 -11.79 9.81 -1.64
CA PRO A 242 -12.92 10.71 -1.92
C PRO A 242 -14.27 10.00 -2.06
N ALA A 243 -14.27 8.74 -2.49
CA ALA A 243 -15.47 7.97 -2.80
C ALA A 243 -16.46 7.81 -1.64
N ASP A 244 -15.97 7.77 -0.39
CA ASP A 244 -16.81 7.58 0.81
C ASP A 244 -16.51 8.56 1.94
N GLY A 245 -15.57 9.47 1.75
CA GLY A 245 -15.18 10.47 2.74
C GLY A 245 -14.51 9.91 4.00
N GLY A 246 -14.11 8.65 3.99
CA GLY A 246 -13.33 8.06 5.07
C GLY A 246 -12.01 8.80 5.29
N ARG A 247 -11.44 8.73 6.49
CA ARG A 247 -10.18 9.39 6.83
C ARG A 247 -9.32 8.49 7.70
N LEU A 248 -8.03 8.42 7.37
CA LEU A 248 -7.02 7.81 8.23
C LEU A 248 -5.98 8.88 8.56
N VAL A 249 -5.96 9.31 9.81
CA VAL A 249 -5.02 10.32 10.31
C VAL A 249 -3.98 9.65 11.18
N THR A 250 -2.71 9.95 10.95
CA THR A 250 -1.59 9.45 11.76
C THR A 250 -0.72 10.62 12.17
N ALA A 251 -0.61 10.88 13.47
CA ALA A 251 0.38 11.77 14.05
C ALA A 251 1.54 10.93 14.58
N ALA A 252 2.78 11.30 14.26
CA ALA A 252 3.96 10.58 14.70
C ALA A 252 5.06 11.55 15.17
N LEU A 253 5.79 11.11 16.19
CA LEU A 253 6.96 11.78 16.72
C LEU A 253 8.09 10.76 16.88
N GLN A 254 9.24 11.07 16.32
CA GLN A 254 10.46 10.29 16.47
C GLN A 254 11.55 11.16 17.07
N TRP A 255 12.32 10.58 17.96
CA TRP A 255 13.57 11.13 18.46
C TRP A 255 14.72 10.16 18.17
N GLN A 256 15.84 10.69 17.69
CA GLN A 256 17.04 9.93 17.34
C GLN A 256 18.23 10.49 18.11
N GLY A 257 18.70 9.75 19.11
CA GLY A 257 19.99 10.00 19.78
C GLY A 257 21.09 9.08 19.24
N ASP A 258 22.26 9.10 19.87
CA ASP A 258 23.43 8.33 19.43
C ASP A 258 23.21 6.82 19.47
N ALA A 259 22.62 6.30 20.54
CA ALA A 259 22.38 4.88 20.76
C ALA A 259 20.89 4.50 20.78
N TRP A 260 19.99 5.47 20.85
CA TRP A 260 18.57 5.22 21.04
C TRP A 260 17.73 5.90 19.97
N ARG A 261 16.69 5.20 19.50
CA ARG A 261 15.59 5.76 18.71
C ARG A 261 14.29 5.52 19.45
N LEU A 262 13.56 6.59 19.73
CA LEU A 262 12.23 6.56 20.34
C LEU A 262 11.20 6.95 19.29
N ASN A 263 10.12 6.20 19.19
CA ASN A 263 9.01 6.46 18.27
C ASN A 263 7.71 6.44 19.05
N ALA A 264 6.87 7.43 18.81
CA ALA A 264 5.48 7.45 19.25
C ALA A 264 4.60 7.78 18.05
N ALA A 265 3.50 7.05 17.87
CA ALA A 265 2.56 7.33 16.80
C ALA A 265 1.12 7.04 17.24
N TRP A 266 0.21 7.92 16.85
CA TRP A 266 -1.20 7.79 17.08
C TRP A 266 -1.97 7.82 15.76
N ARG A 267 -2.76 6.78 15.51
CA ARG A 267 -3.55 6.62 14.30
C ARG A 267 -5.03 6.58 14.62
N LEU A 268 -5.80 7.33 13.84
CA LEU A 268 -7.26 7.38 13.89
C LEU A 268 -7.84 7.05 12.53
N ALA A 269 -8.76 6.08 12.48
CA ALA A 269 -9.60 5.80 11.34
C ALA A 269 -11.03 6.27 11.63
N GLY A 270 -11.67 6.96 10.68
CA GLY A 270 -13.02 7.49 10.85
C GLY A 270 -13.59 8.07 9.56
N GLY A 271 -14.70 8.79 9.69
CA GLY A 271 -15.46 9.38 8.58
C GLY A 271 -16.95 9.16 8.74
N PRO A 272 -17.75 9.37 7.68
CA PRO A 272 -19.16 8.99 7.66
C PRO A 272 -19.35 7.51 8.06
N SER A 273 -20.44 7.18 8.73
CA SER A 273 -20.67 5.82 9.27
C SER A 273 -20.62 4.71 8.22
N GLN A 274 -20.91 5.03 6.98
CA GLN A 274 -20.87 4.10 5.84
C GLN A 274 -19.49 4.03 5.17
N SER A 275 -18.53 4.88 5.57
CA SER A 275 -17.17 4.81 5.01
C SER A 275 -16.43 3.57 5.50
N LEU A 276 -15.60 2.99 4.63
CA LEU A 276 -14.84 1.78 4.98
C LEU A 276 -13.91 2.02 6.18
N LEU A 277 -13.27 3.18 6.23
CA LEU A 277 -12.38 3.52 7.34
C LEU A 277 -13.10 3.70 8.68
N ALA A 278 -14.36 4.13 8.68
CA ALA A 278 -15.18 4.17 9.90
C ALA A 278 -15.66 2.78 10.35
N GLN A 279 -15.66 1.80 9.44
CA GLN A 279 -16.08 0.42 9.71
C GLN A 279 -14.89 -0.54 9.95
N THR A 280 -13.65 -0.06 9.96
CA THR A 280 -12.49 -0.89 10.29
C THR A 280 -12.60 -1.40 11.73
N PRO A 281 -12.20 -2.68 11.99
CA PRO A 281 -12.24 -3.26 13.34
C PRO A 281 -11.44 -2.46 14.39
N VAL A 282 -10.31 -1.88 13.96
CA VAL A 282 -9.43 -1.06 14.80
C VAL A 282 -9.46 0.38 14.30
N ARG A 283 -10.13 1.25 15.08
CA ARG A 283 -10.25 2.68 14.73
C ARG A 283 -9.17 3.56 15.35
N ARG A 284 -8.56 3.12 16.43
CA ARG A 284 -7.55 3.88 17.16
C ARG A 284 -6.37 2.98 17.47
N THR A 285 -5.18 3.44 17.18
CA THR A 285 -3.95 2.71 17.52
C THR A 285 -2.96 3.69 18.09
N LEU A 286 -2.39 3.36 19.24
CA LEU A 286 -1.24 4.04 19.82
C LEU A 286 -0.05 3.08 19.74
N LEU A 287 1.05 3.55 19.23
CA LEU A 287 2.32 2.85 19.20
C LEU A 287 3.36 3.65 19.98
N VAL A 288 4.11 2.98 20.83
CA VAL A 288 5.35 3.50 21.41
C VAL A 288 6.42 2.43 21.23
N ALA A 289 7.56 2.82 20.69
CA ALA A 289 8.69 1.90 20.47
C ALA A 289 10.01 2.56 20.85
N ALA A 290 10.91 1.79 21.45
CA ALA A 290 12.28 2.18 21.73
C ALA A 290 13.22 1.15 21.08
N THR A 291 14.20 1.63 20.34
CA THR A 291 15.22 0.80 19.68
C THR A 291 16.58 1.26 20.14
N ARG A 292 17.44 0.33 20.53
CA ARG A 292 18.84 0.60 20.89
C ARG A 292 19.75 -0.03 19.85
N SER A 293 20.70 0.76 19.36
CA SER A 293 21.82 0.28 18.54
C SER A 293 23.01 -0.01 19.44
N PHE A 294 23.71 -1.10 19.16
CA PHE A 294 24.90 -1.54 19.91
C PHE A 294 26.15 -1.33 19.06
#